data_2dc782e315ca65e3c2b6547b41658dc6
#
_entry.id   2dc782e315ca65e3c2b6547b41658dc6
#
_cell.length_a   1.000
_cell.length_b   1.000
_cell.length_c   1.000
_cell.angle_alpha   90.00
_cell.angle_beta   90.00
_cell.angle_gamma   90.00
#
_symmetry.space_group_name_H-M   'P 1'
#
loop_
_entity.id
_entity.type
_entity.pdbx_description
1 polymer ?
#
loop_
_entity_poly.entity_id
_entity_poly.type
_entity_poly.pdbx_seq_one_letter_code
_entity_poly.pdbx_strand_id
1 'polypeptide(L)'
;KYLGGALPAGCGATEMEKETARSAASRASTMCFGSDDPNDPVLFDLDLVSKAAGLRFDYEEDMETFAPHKALDEIFKVIQRANKYIDENAPWALAKDMETNGKRLAHVLYNLLEATRICGILLTPFMPESCEKLFAQIGAPAESRTWDAAAEWGALPETAAVTKGENLFPRLDMDKALEELEAAEAAAK
;
A
#
# COMPACT_ATOMS: atom_id res chain seq x y z
N LYS A 1 -4.77 -15.40 -2.15
CA LYS A 1 -5.22 -16.47 -3.04
C LYS A 1 -4.05 -17.35 -3.48
N TYR A 2 -2.93 -16.77 -3.95
CA TYR A 2 -1.81 -17.52 -4.55
C TYR A 2 -0.86 -18.16 -3.53
N LEU A 3 -0.69 -17.53 -2.36
CA LEU A 3 0.26 -17.95 -1.32
C LEU A 3 -0.41 -18.41 -0.01
N GLY A 4 -1.71 -18.75 -0.06
CA GLY A 4 -2.43 -19.22 1.12
C GLY A 4 -2.56 -18.19 2.26
N GLY A 5 -2.36 -16.91 1.98
CA GLY A 5 -2.44 -15.81 2.96
C GLY A 5 -1.14 -15.53 3.72
N ALA A 6 -0.08 -16.32 3.52
CA ALA A 6 1.22 -16.08 4.13
C ALA A 6 2.28 -15.79 3.06
N LEU A 7 3.19 -14.86 3.35
CA LEU A 7 4.35 -14.58 2.51
C LEU A 7 5.47 -15.57 2.86
N PRO A 8 6.22 -16.08 1.87
CA PRO A 8 7.38 -16.92 2.12
C PRO A 8 8.54 -16.09 2.67
N ALA A 9 9.40 -16.71 3.46
CA ALA A 9 10.61 -16.06 3.96
C ALA A 9 11.51 -15.58 2.81
N GLY A 10 12.11 -14.40 2.99
CA GLY A 10 12.99 -13.76 2.00
C GLY A 10 12.26 -13.05 0.86
N CYS A 11 10.96 -12.75 1.02
CA CYS A 11 10.21 -11.91 0.05
C CYS A 11 10.25 -10.42 0.38
N GLY A 12 10.84 -10.04 1.52
CA GLY A 12 10.86 -8.68 2.01
C GLY A 12 11.65 -7.69 1.17
N ALA A 13 11.73 -6.45 1.63
CA ALA A 13 12.42 -5.37 0.94
C ALA A 13 13.91 -5.67 0.75
N THR A 14 14.39 -5.52 -0.47
CA THR A 14 15.81 -5.63 -0.82
C THR A 14 16.61 -4.45 -0.28
N GLU A 15 17.93 -4.60 -0.15
CA GLU A 15 18.79 -3.49 0.29
C GLU A 15 18.74 -2.30 -0.70
N MET A 16 18.61 -2.57 -1.99
CA MET A 16 18.45 -1.53 -3.02
C MET A 16 17.16 -0.74 -2.83
N GLU A 17 16.06 -1.41 -2.52
CA GLU A 17 14.76 -0.75 -2.24
C GLU A 17 14.82 0.08 -0.96
N LYS A 18 15.44 -0.44 0.11
CA LYS A 18 15.64 0.33 1.35
C LYS A 18 16.50 1.57 1.14
N GLU A 19 17.54 1.50 0.34
CA GLU A 19 18.38 2.65 0.01
C GLU A 19 17.62 3.67 -0.86
N THR A 20 16.86 3.19 -1.85
CA THR A 20 15.97 4.04 -2.65
C THR A 20 14.94 4.75 -1.77
N ALA A 21 14.34 4.04 -0.82
CA ALA A 21 13.38 4.62 0.12
C ALA A 21 14.02 5.68 1.01
N ARG A 22 15.21 5.44 1.57
CA ARG A 22 15.95 6.42 2.38
C ARG A 22 16.24 7.69 1.58
N SER A 23 16.65 7.54 0.32
CA SER A 23 16.92 8.67 -0.57
C SER A 23 15.65 9.46 -0.88
N ALA A 24 14.53 8.79 -1.15
CA ALA A 24 13.24 9.43 -1.40
C ALA A 24 12.70 10.16 -0.16
N ALA A 25 12.74 9.53 1.01
CA ALA A 25 12.29 10.09 2.27
C ALA A 25 13.13 11.30 2.75
N SER A 26 14.40 11.39 2.34
CA SER A 26 15.29 12.53 2.65
C SER A 26 15.34 13.60 1.56
N ARG A 27 14.57 13.45 0.47
CA ARG A 27 14.71 14.25 -0.78
C ARG A 27 16.16 14.34 -1.30
N ALA A 28 17.01 13.41 -0.91
CA ALA A 28 18.31 13.26 -1.52
C ALA A 28 18.13 12.92 -3.01
N SER A 29 19.05 13.40 -3.84
CA SER A 29 18.98 13.18 -5.29
C SER A 29 18.74 11.70 -5.61
N THR A 30 17.67 11.41 -6.33
CA THR A 30 17.30 10.06 -6.75
C THR A 30 18.49 9.43 -7.48
N MET A 31 19.00 8.30 -6.96
CA MET A 31 20.00 7.52 -7.67
C MET A 31 19.33 6.99 -8.95
N CYS A 32 19.83 7.38 -10.10
CA CYS A 32 19.44 6.81 -11.38
C CYS A 32 19.99 5.38 -11.44
N PHE A 33 19.17 4.40 -11.08
CA PHE A 33 19.49 3.00 -11.34
C PHE A 33 19.32 2.78 -12.84
N GLY A 34 20.46 2.77 -13.55
CA GLY A 34 20.47 2.57 -14.99
C GLY A 34 20.32 1.09 -15.32
N SER A 35 19.10 0.67 -15.61
CA SER A 35 18.89 -0.47 -16.51
C SER A 35 18.64 0.11 -17.90
N ASP A 36 19.33 -0.41 -18.92
CA ASP A 36 19.10 -0.02 -20.31
C ASP A 36 17.77 -0.59 -20.85
N ASP A 37 17.17 -1.52 -20.13
CA ASP A 37 15.85 -2.09 -20.47
C ASP A 37 14.72 -1.38 -19.71
N PRO A 38 13.86 -0.61 -20.39
CA PRO A 38 12.74 0.07 -19.77
C PRO A 38 11.67 -0.89 -19.17
N ASN A 39 11.73 -2.18 -19.51
CA ASN A 39 10.84 -3.21 -18.99
C ASN A 39 11.49 -4.05 -17.87
N ASP A 40 12.64 -3.64 -17.35
CA ASP A 40 13.27 -4.32 -16.22
C ASP A 40 12.37 -4.27 -15.00
N PRO A 41 11.93 -5.43 -14.47
CA PRO A 41 11.07 -5.48 -13.29
C PRO A 41 11.63 -4.75 -12.07
N VAL A 42 12.95 -4.62 -11.94
CA VAL A 42 13.61 -3.87 -10.86
C VAL A 42 13.27 -2.39 -10.93
N LEU A 43 13.16 -1.80 -12.13
CA LEU A 43 12.78 -0.40 -12.29
C LEU A 43 11.35 -0.14 -11.81
N PHE A 44 10.45 -1.10 -12.04
CA PHE A 44 9.06 -1.00 -11.56
C PHE A 44 9.00 -1.03 -10.03
N ASP A 45 9.82 -1.89 -9.39
CA ASP A 45 9.92 -1.98 -7.94
C ASP A 45 10.42 -0.65 -7.37
N LEU A 46 11.54 -0.14 -7.88
CA LEU A 46 12.18 1.08 -7.38
C LEU A 46 11.31 2.34 -7.59
N ASP A 47 10.54 2.43 -8.68
CA ASP A 47 9.61 3.54 -8.90
C ASP A 47 8.44 3.51 -7.89
N LEU A 48 7.89 2.34 -7.59
CA LEU A 48 6.87 2.20 -6.55
C LEU A 48 7.42 2.56 -5.17
N VAL A 49 8.58 2.02 -4.82
CA VAL A 49 9.28 2.27 -3.55
C VAL A 49 9.56 3.76 -3.36
N SER A 50 10.15 4.41 -4.37
CA SER A 50 10.49 5.83 -4.29
C SER A 50 9.27 6.70 -4.04
N LYS A 51 8.17 6.45 -4.74
CA LYS A 51 6.92 7.22 -4.57
C LYS A 51 6.26 6.96 -3.22
N ALA A 52 6.23 5.71 -2.76
CA ALA A 52 5.61 5.38 -1.49
C ALA A 52 6.41 5.91 -0.29
N ALA A 53 7.73 5.79 -0.31
CA ALA A 53 8.58 6.25 0.79
C ALA A 53 8.70 7.78 0.86
N GLY A 54 8.59 8.48 -0.28
CA GLY A 54 8.57 9.94 -0.33
C GLY A 54 7.23 10.56 0.08
N LEU A 55 6.16 9.76 0.03
CA LEU A 55 4.78 10.22 0.20
C LEU A 55 4.53 10.95 1.53
N ARG A 56 5.10 10.47 2.64
CA ARG A 56 4.94 11.11 3.95
C ARG A 56 5.42 12.55 3.92
N PHE A 57 6.53 12.83 3.26
CA PHE A 57 7.10 14.16 3.17
C PHE A 57 6.16 15.11 2.39
N ASP A 58 5.70 14.68 1.22
CA ASP A 58 4.78 15.47 0.39
C ASP A 58 3.45 15.72 1.12
N TYR A 59 2.96 14.70 1.85
CA TYR A 59 1.79 14.81 2.71
C TYR A 59 1.96 15.85 3.82
N GLU A 60 3.09 15.83 4.56
CA GLU A 60 3.38 16.79 5.63
C GLU A 60 3.42 18.22 5.09
N GLU A 61 4.10 18.47 3.97
CA GLU A 61 4.19 19.78 3.31
C GLU A 61 2.79 20.31 2.92
N ASP A 62 1.95 19.47 2.34
CA ASP A 62 0.58 19.86 1.97
C ASP A 62 -0.30 20.12 3.20
N MET A 63 -0.18 19.34 4.26
CA MET A 63 -0.93 19.55 5.50
C MET A 63 -0.48 20.82 6.24
N GLU A 64 0.82 21.14 6.26
CA GLU A 64 1.35 22.39 6.84
C GLU A 64 0.83 23.63 6.11
N THR A 65 0.59 23.54 4.81
CA THR A 65 0.01 24.61 3.99
C THR A 65 -1.52 24.65 4.01
N PHE A 66 -2.18 23.88 4.87
CA PHE A 66 -3.64 23.73 4.96
C PHE A 66 -4.30 23.28 3.64
N ALA A 67 -3.62 22.38 2.90
CA ALA A 67 -4.10 21.83 1.64
C ALA A 67 -4.41 20.31 1.72
N PRO A 68 -5.31 19.86 2.61
CA PRO A 68 -5.57 18.42 2.82
C PRO A 68 -6.06 17.70 1.56
N HIS A 69 -6.67 18.40 0.63
CA HIS A 69 -7.06 17.86 -0.67
C HIS A 69 -5.84 17.45 -1.51
N LYS A 70 -4.74 18.22 -1.45
CA LYS A 70 -3.50 17.85 -2.14
C LYS A 70 -2.82 16.66 -1.47
N ALA A 71 -2.77 16.65 -0.14
CA ALA A 71 -2.25 15.52 0.61
C ALA A 71 -2.98 14.21 0.25
N LEU A 72 -4.31 14.26 0.08
CA LEU A 72 -5.08 13.12 -0.44
C LEU A 72 -4.72 12.78 -1.88
N ASP A 73 -4.55 13.78 -2.76
CA ASP A 73 -4.15 13.55 -4.16
C ASP A 73 -2.78 12.83 -4.23
N GLU A 74 -1.81 13.18 -3.37
CA GLU A 74 -0.52 12.50 -3.31
C GLU A 74 -0.68 11.02 -2.91
N ILE A 75 -1.53 10.71 -1.92
CA ILE A 75 -1.84 9.32 -1.55
C ILE A 75 -2.45 8.56 -2.74
N PHE A 76 -3.42 9.17 -3.43
CA PHE A 76 -4.06 8.53 -4.59
C PHE A 76 -3.11 8.33 -5.77
N LYS A 77 -2.10 9.18 -5.95
CA LYS A 77 -1.04 8.96 -6.96
C LYS A 77 -0.24 7.68 -6.65
N VAL A 78 0.09 7.43 -5.39
CA VAL A 78 0.77 6.19 -4.99
C VAL A 78 -0.14 4.97 -5.20
N ILE A 79 -1.42 5.06 -4.87
CA ILE A 79 -2.40 3.99 -5.13
C ILE A 79 -2.51 3.71 -6.64
N GLN A 80 -2.57 4.73 -7.48
CA GLN A 80 -2.58 4.58 -8.94
C GLN A 80 -1.28 3.94 -9.44
N ARG A 81 -0.12 4.32 -8.87
CA ARG A 81 1.16 3.69 -9.18
C ARG A 81 1.17 2.22 -8.80
N ALA A 82 0.63 1.86 -7.64
CA ALA A 82 0.50 0.47 -7.19
C ALA A 82 -0.41 -0.34 -8.14
N ASN A 83 -1.50 0.23 -8.63
CA ASN A 83 -2.35 -0.43 -9.63
C ASN A 83 -1.59 -0.67 -10.94
N LYS A 84 -0.84 0.34 -11.43
CA LYS A 84 -0.01 0.18 -12.62
C LYS A 84 1.09 -0.88 -12.42
N TYR A 85 1.68 -0.94 -11.23
CA TYR A 85 2.67 -1.95 -10.85
C TYR A 85 2.10 -3.38 -10.91
N ILE A 86 0.82 -3.56 -10.56
CA ILE A 86 0.13 -4.84 -10.71
C ILE A 86 0.06 -5.23 -12.19
N ASP A 87 -0.29 -4.29 -13.06
CA ASP A 87 -0.41 -4.56 -14.50
C ASP A 87 0.95 -4.87 -15.12
N GLU A 88 2.00 -4.13 -14.76
CA GLU A 88 3.38 -4.32 -15.24
C GLU A 88 3.96 -5.68 -14.83
N ASN A 89 3.70 -6.14 -13.61
CA ASN A 89 4.21 -7.41 -13.10
C ASN A 89 3.31 -8.62 -13.39
N ALA A 90 2.04 -8.38 -13.73
CA ALA A 90 1.07 -9.42 -14.06
C ALA A 90 1.10 -10.64 -13.10
N PRO A 91 0.83 -10.46 -11.78
CA PRO A 91 0.99 -11.51 -10.78
C PRO A 91 0.17 -12.78 -11.07
N TRP A 92 -0.89 -12.66 -11.83
CA TRP A 92 -1.67 -13.80 -12.33
C TRP A 92 -0.91 -14.63 -13.37
N ALA A 93 0.02 -14.03 -14.12
CA ALA A 93 0.90 -14.74 -15.03
C ALA A 93 2.02 -15.44 -14.27
N LEU A 94 2.66 -14.74 -13.31
CA LEU A 94 3.68 -15.31 -12.43
C LEU A 94 3.14 -16.52 -11.65
N ALA A 95 1.90 -16.47 -11.21
CA ALA A 95 1.25 -17.55 -10.45
C ALA A 95 1.00 -18.84 -11.26
N LYS A 96 1.15 -18.82 -12.59
CA LYS A 96 1.00 -20.03 -13.41
C LYS A 96 2.18 -20.99 -13.27
N ASP A 97 3.35 -20.46 -12.98
CA ASP A 97 4.59 -21.23 -12.78
C ASP A 97 5.23 -20.82 -11.46
N MET A 98 4.79 -21.44 -10.38
CA MET A 98 5.25 -21.15 -9.03
C MET A 98 6.68 -21.65 -8.75
N GLU A 99 7.14 -22.67 -9.50
CA GLU A 99 8.48 -23.21 -9.31
C GLU A 99 9.53 -22.19 -9.75
N THR A 100 9.32 -21.56 -10.89
CA THR A 100 10.24 -20.56 -11.46
C THR A 100 9.98 -19.16 -10.89
N ASN A 101 8.71 -18.74 -10.81
CA ASN A 101 8.33 -17.35 -10.54
C ASN A 101 7.85 -17.10 -9.11
N GLY A 102 7.79 -18.11 -8.26
CA GLY A 102 7.21 -17.99 -6.91
C GLY A 102 7.89 -16.93 -6.04
N LYS A 103 9.22 -16.80 -6.12
CA LYS A 103 9.96 -15.76 -5.39
C LYS A 103 9.62 -14.36 -5.89
N ARG A 104 9.57 -14.17 -7.22
CA ARG A 104 9.19 -12.88 -7.83
C ARG A 104 7.77 -12.50 -7.44
N LEU A 105 6.82 -13.44 -7.55
CA LEU A 105 5.44 -13.23 -7.15
C LEU A 105 5.33 -12.80 -5.68
N ALA A 106 6.04 -13.48 -4.78
CA ALA A 106 6.04 -13.15 -3.36
C ALA A 106 6.57 -11.75 -3.10
N HIS A 107 7.66 -11.37 -3.79
CA HIS A 107 8.25 -10.02 -3.69
C HIS A 107 7.30 -8.94 -4.22
N VAL A 108 6.69 -9.17 -5.38
CA VAL A 108 5.67 -8.24 -5.94
C VAL A 108 4.51 -8.03 -4.96
N LEU A 109 4.01 -9.10 -4.34
CA LEU A 109 2.93 -9.01 -3.37
C LEU A 109 3.37 -8.30 -2.09
N TYR A 110 4.60 -8.53 -1.63
CA TYR A 110 5.16 -7.81 -0.49
C TYR A 110 5.23 -6.30 -0.75
N ASN A 111 5.75 -5.88 -1.90
CA ASN A 111 5.85 -4.47 -2.26
C ASN A 111 4.48 -3.79 -2.32
N LEU A 112 3.46 -4.49 -2.81
CA LEU A 112 2.09 -3.98 -2.80
C LEU A 112 1.52 -3.84 -1.38
N LEU A 113 1.79 -4.80 -0.49
CA LEU A 113 1.36 -4.73 0.90
C LEU A 113 2.03 -3.58 1.64
N GLU A 114 3.32 -3.37 1.38
CA GLU A 114 4.10 -2.29 1.99
C GLU A 114 3.61 -0.91 1.54
N ALA A 115 3.40 -0.71 0.24
CA ALA A 115 2.78 0.51 -0.29
C ALA A 115 1.38 0.73 0.30
N THR A 116 0.58 -0.33 0.44
CA THR A 116 -0.76 -0.28 1.05
C THR A 116 -0.68 0.12 2.53
N ARG A 117 0.30 -0.39 3.28
CA ARG A 117 0.54 -0.03 4.68
C ARG A 117 0.83 1.46 4.82
N ILE A 118 1.77 1.99 4.01
CA ILE A 118 2.13 3.41 4.03
C ILE A 118 0.92 4.29 3.71
N CYS A 119 0.19 3.99 2.63
CA CYS A 119 -1.03 4.71 2.29
C CYS A 119 -2.07 4.64 3.42
N GLY A 120 -2.23 3.49 4.07
CA GLY A 120 -3.15 3.30 5.19
C GLY A 120 -2.81 4.18 6.39
N ILE A 121 -1.52 4.32 6.74
CA ILE A 121 -1.08 5.21 7.83
C ILE A 121 -1.50 6.65 7.54
N LEU A 122 -1.22 7.15 6.35
CA LEU A 122 -1.51 8.53 5.96
C LEU A 122 -3.01 8.79 5.73
N LEU A 123 -3.80 7.76 5.42
CA LEU A 123 -5.26 7.85 5.34
C LEU A 123 -5.96 7.76 6.69
N THR A 124 -5.28 7.32 7.74
CA THR A 124 -5.89 7.14 9.08
C THR A 124 -6.58 8.40 9.61
N PRO A 125 -6.06 9.63 9.44
CA PRO A 125 -6.76 10.84 9.88
C PRO A 125 -8.10 11.09 9.17
N PHE A 126 -8.29 10.56 7.96
CA PHE A 126 -9.49 10.73 7.16
C PHE A 126 -10.49 9.59 7.31
N MET A 127 -9.98 8.35 7.45
CA MET A 127 -10.80 7.13 7.47
C MET A 127 -10.30 6.15 8.53
N PRO A 128 -10.35 6.48 9.83
CA PRO A 128 -9.73 5.69 10.89
C PRO A 128 -10.25 4.24 10.95
N GLU A 129 -11.57 4.04 10.89
CA GLU A 129 -12.18 2.70 10.96
C GLU A 129 -11.82 1.82 9.76
N SER A 130 -11.78 2.40 8.56
CA SER A 130 -11.39 1.67 7.34
C SER A 130 -9.92 1.29 7.36
N CYS A 131 -9.06 2.17 7.88
CA CYS A 131 -7.64 1.91 8.00
C CYS A 131 -7.34 0.82 9.05
N GLU A 132 -8.05 0.78 10.18
CA GLU A 132 -7.92 -0.31 11.16
C GLU A 132 -8.29 -1.67 10.54
N LYS A 133 -9.40 -1.72 9.77
CA LYS A 133 -9.79 -2.93 9.03
C LYS A 133 -8.75 -3.32 7.97
N LEU A 134 -8.18 -2.33 7.28
CA LEU A 134 -7.11 -2.53 6.30
C LEU A 134 -5.88 -3.18 6.96
N PHE A 135 -5.39 -2.61 8.06
CA PHE A 135 -4.23 -3.13 8.77
C PHE A 135 -4.45 -4.55 9.31
N ALA A 136 -5.65 -4.83 9.81
CA ALA A 136 -6.01 -6.18 10.25
C ALA A 136 -5.97 -7.17 9.06
N GLN A 137 -6.44 -6.76 7.87
CA GLN A 137 -6.45 -7.61 6.68
C GLN A 137 -5.04 -7.89 6.14
N ILE A 138 -4.14 -6.90 6.14
CA ILE A 138 -2.76 -7.07 5.67
C ILE A 138 -1.82 -7.65 6.74
N GLY A 139 -2.31 -7.86 7.97
CA GLY A 139 -1.51 -8.40 9.07
C GLY A 139 -0.42 -7.44 9.55
N ALA A 140 -0.62 -6.12 9.43
CA ALA A 140 0.35 -5.14 9.87
C ALA A 140 0.30 -5.01 11.42
N PRO A 141 1.39 -5.29 12.14
CA PRO A 141 1.45 -5.13 13.58
C PRO A 141 1.52 -3.67 14.00
N ALA A 142 1.24 -3.36 15.26
CA ALA A 142 1.13 -1.98 15.76
C ALA A 142 2.40 -1.16 15.54
N GLU A 143 3.58 -1.76 15.70
CA GLU A 143 4.87 -1.13 15.49
C GLU A 143 5.11 -0.67 14.05
N SER A 144 4.51 -1.35 13.07
CA SER A 144 4.62 -0.99 11.64
C SER A 144 3.57 0.03 11.17
N ARG A 145 2.67 0.49 12.07
CA ARG A 145 1.59 1.44 11.75
C ARG A 145 1.83 2.84 12.32
N THR A 146 3.01 3.06 12.91
CA THR A 146 3.35 4.37 13.48
C THR A 146 3.57 5.41 12.38
N TRP A 147 3.44 6.69 12.75
CA TRP A 147 3.73 7.78 11.82
C TRP A 147 5.15 7.71 11.26
N ASP A 148 6.12 7.38 12.11
CA ASP A 148 7.52 7.26 11.70
C ASP A 148 7.72 6.08 10.74
N ALA A 149 7.01 4.98 10.93
CA ALA A 149 7.05 3.83 10.03
C ALA A 149 6.52 4.14 8.61
N ALA A 150 5.76 5.24 8.42
CA ALA A 150 5.33 5.66 7.09
C ALA A 150 6.49 6.13 6.19
N ALA A 151 7.61 6.56 6.77
CA ALA A 151 8.82 6.92 6.03
C ALA A 151 9.79 5.73 5.82
N GLU A 152 9.48 4.57 6.38
CA GLU A 152 10.31 3.38 6.32
C GLU A 152 9.73 2.37 5.35
N TRP A 153 10.52 1.96 4.35
CA TRP A 153 10.19 0.84 3.48
C TRP A 153 10.75 -0.45 4.06
N GLY A 154 9.92 -1.48 4.13
CA GLY A 154 10.31 -2.76 4.72
C GLY A 154 9.95 -2.88 6.19
N ALA A 155 9.08 -2.02 6.72
CA ALA A 155 8.60 -2.09 8.10
C ALA A 155 7.51 -3.17 8.30
N LEU A 156 6.87 -3.65 7.24
CA LEU A 156 5.96 -4.80 7.32
C LEU A 156 6.79 -6.07 7.49
N PRO A 157 6.53 -6.89 8.52
CA PRO A 157 7.23 -8.17 8.67
C PRO A 157 6.98 -9.10 7.49
N GLU A 158 8.01 -9.82 7.04
CA GLU A 158 7.87 -10.87 6.01
C GLU A 158 6.89 -11.98 6.42
N THR A 159 6.69 -12.13 7.73
CA THR A 159 5.75 -13.10 8.31
C THR A 159 4.31 -12.58 8.40
N ALA A 160 4.03 -11.38 7.88
CA ALA A 160 2.69 -10.82 7.89
C ALA A 160 1.69 -11.76 7.19
N ALA A 161 0.62 -12.08 7.89
CA ALA A 161 -0.41 -12.98 7.41
C ALA A 161 -1.60 -12.16 6.88
N VAL A 162 -1.84 -12.25 5.59
CA VAL A 162 -2.97 -11.58 4.94
C VAL A 162 -4.25 -12.41 5.17
N THR A 163 -5.25 -11.77 5.74
CA THR A 163 -6.56 -12.38 5.99
C THR A 163 -7.62 -11.77 5.08
N LYS A 164 -8.52 -12.61 4.57
CA LYS A 164 -9.67 -12.10 3.83
C LYS A 164 -10.69 -11.53 4.82
N GLY A 165 -10.82 -10.22 4.85
CA GLY A 165 -11.86 -9.52 5.60
C GLY A 165 -13.07 -9.16 4.75
N GLU A 166 -13.96 -8.38 5.35
CA GLU A 166 -15.08 -7.74 4.65
C GLU A 166 -14.58 -6.67 3.65
N ASN A 167 -15.41 -6.35 2.69
CA ASN A 167 -15.10 -5.24 1.79
C ASN A 167 -15.02 -3.93 2.60
N LEU A 168 -13.92 -3.20 2.46
CA LEU A 168 -13.73 -1.91 3.15
C LEU A 168 -14.80 -0.89 2.74
N PHE A 169 -15.20 -0.92 1.48
CA PHE A 169 -16.23 -0.05 0.91
C PHE A 169 -17.29 -0.91 0.21
N PRO A 170 -18.26 -1.47 0.97
CA PRO A 170 -19.36 -2.23 0.38
C PRO A 170 -20.23 -1.29 -0.47
N ARG A 171 -20.76 -1.80 -1.58
CA ARG A 171 -21.79 -1.07 -2.32
C ARG A 171 -23.03 -0.95 -1.46
N LEU A 172 -23.49 0.27 -1.26
CA LEU A 172 -24.76 0.53 -0.60
C LEU A 172 -25.91 0.21 -1.58
N ASP A 173 -26.85 -0.60 -1.10
CA ASP A 173 -28.15 -0.75 -1.73
C ASP A 173 -29.00 0.45 -1.29
N MET A 174 -29.33 1.32 -2.25
CA MET A 174 -30.01 2.58 -1.96
C MET A 174 -31.39 2.38 -1.30
N ASP A 175 -32.13 1.35 -1.74
CA ASP A 175 -33.46 1.10 -1.22
C ASP A 175 -33.41 0.68 0.25
N LYS A 176 -32.48 -0.25 0.59
CA LYS A 176 -32.23 -0.65 1.98
C LYS A 176 -31.70 0.48 2.86
N ALA A 177 -30.79 1.30 2.33
CA ALA A 177 -30.23 2.42 3.08
C ALA A 177 -31.29 3.46 3.41
N LEU A 178 -32.25 3.72 2.50
CA LEU A 178 -33.38 4.61 2.75
C LEU A 178 -34.34 4.02 3.79
N GLU A 179 -34.69 2.75 3.68
CA GLU A 179 -35.54 2.07 4.69
C GLU A 179 -34.91 2.10 6.09
N GLU A 180 -33.60 1.87 6.20
CA GLU A 180 -32.87 1.93 7.47
C GLU A 180 -32.84 3.34 8.06
N LEU A 181 -32.67 4.37 7.22
CA LEU A 181 -32.73 5.78 7.64
C LEU A 181 -34.11 6.18 8.13
N GLU A 182 -35.16 5.83 7.38
CA GLU A 182 -36.55 6.10 7.79
C GLU A 182 -36.93 5.39 9.09
N ALA A 183 -36.48 4.15 9.28
CA ALA A 183 -36.67 3.42 10.51
C ALA A 183 -35.94 4.05 11.70
N ALA A 184 -34.69 4.52 11.50
CA ALA A 184 -33.93 5.23 12.52
C ALA A 184 -34.55 6.57 12.90
N GLU A 185 -35.06 7.35 11.94
CA GLU A 185 -35.79 8.60 12.21
C GLU A 185 -37.11 8.37 12.96
N ALA A 186 -37.82 7.29 12.64
CA ALA A 186 -39.04 6.93 13.33
C ALA A 186 -38.80 6.51 14.78
N ALA A 187 -37.67 5.84 15.06
CA ALA A 187 -37.28 5.42 16.41
C ALA A 187 -36.76 6.57 17.29
N ALA A 188 -36.32 7.68 16.69
CA ALA A 188 -35.81 8.88 17.38
C ALA A 188 -36.90 9.88 17.77
N LYS A 189 -38.14 9.67 17.35
CA LYS A 189 -39.34 10.50 17.66
C LYS A 189 -40.16 9.88 18.79
#